data_aaa797655ad1c9925e2b0a6a01af4347
#
_entry.id   aaa797655ad1c9925e2b0a6a01af4347
#
_cell.length_a   1.000
_cell.length_b   1.000
_cell.length_c   1.000
_cell.angle_alpha   90.00
_cell.angle_beta   90.00
_cell.angle_gamma   90.00
#
_symmetry.space_group_name_H-M   'P 1'
#
loop_
_entity.id
_entity.type
_entity.pdbx_description
1 polymer ?
#
loop_
_entity_poly.entity_id
_entity_poly.type
_entity_poly.pdbx_seq_one_letter_code
_entity_poly.pdbx_strand_id
1 'polypeptide(L)'
;MPRLRVLGQYDDTYVVAAAPDGLVVIDQHAADERVNYERLREQFAGEVTSQALADPVELELTAGEAAAFEDYREALVRLGLSASRSGERTVEVRSVPTVLADALDPELLRDVLSRATSGAGADDPVEARADDLLADLACYPSVTGNTSLSEGSVLDLLSALDDCENPYACPHGRPVLIHVDDDELDERFERDYPGHAGRRE
;
A
#
# COMPACT_ATOMS: atom_id res chain seq x y z
N MET A 1 -11.84 -2.32 13.00
CA MET A 1 -12.14 -3.73 12.58
C MET A 1 -12.84 -4.49 13.71
N PRO A 2 -13.49 -5.67 13.48
CA PRO A 2 -13.98 -6.52 14.58
C PRO A 2 -12.81 -7.01 15.45
N ARG A 3 -13.11 -7.45 16.68
CA ARG A 3 -12.07 -8.06 17.51
C ARG A 3 -11.59 -9.37 16.88
N LEU A 4 -10.32 -9.42 16.52
CA LEU A 4 -9.70 -10.59 15.91
C LEU A 4 -8.85 -11.34 16.94
N ARG A 5 -8.93 -12.67 16.89
CA ARG A 5 -8.01 -13.56 17.60
C ARG A 5 -7.17 -14.31 16.57
N VAL A 6 -5.90 -13.98 16.48
CA VAL A 6 -4.96 -14.62 15.54
C VAL A 6 -4.90 -16.11 15.81
N LEU A 7 -5.05 -16.91 14.76
CA LEU A 7 -4.94 -18.36 14.77
C LEU A 7 -3.58 -18.82 14.25
N GLY A 8 -3.00 -18.05 13.33
CA GLY A 8 -1.69 -18.31 12.76
C GLY A 8 -1.50 -17.63 11.40
N GLN A 9 -0.40 -17.95 10.77
CA GLN A 9 -0.05 -17.48 9.44
C GLN A 9 -0.11 -18.67 8.46
N TYR A 10 -0.63 -18.45 7.27
CA TYR A 10 -0.68 -19.44 6.19
C TYR A 10 0.21 -19.00 5.04
N ASP A 11 1.11 -19.89 4.62
CA ASP A 11 2.03 -19.72 3.50
C ASP A 11 2.87 -18.43 3.59
N ASP A 12 3.24 -18.03 4.82
CA ASP A 12 3.98 -16.80 5.11
C ASP A 12 3.44 -15.55 4.38
N THR A 13 2.17 -15.58 4.01
CA THR A 13 1.49 -14.59 3.18
C THR A 13 0.18 -14.10 3.79
N TYR A 14 -0.57 -15.01 4.42
CA TYR A 14 -1.89 -14.69 4.95
C TYR A 14 -1.94 -14.87 6.47
N VAL A 15 -2.52 -13.90 7.16
CA VAL A 15 -2.88 -14.04 8.57
C VAL A 15 -4.28 -14.60 8.67
N VAL A 16 -4.45 -15.69 9.41
CA VAL A 16 -5.74 -16.31 9.68
C VAL A 16 -6.15 -15.97 11.10
N ALA A 17 -7.36 -15.45 11.28
CA ALA A 17 -7.90 -15.03 12.56
C ALA A 17 -9.36 -15.42 12.73
N ALA A 18 -9.77 -15.67 13.97
CA ALA A 18 -11.17 -15.83 14.34
C ALA A 18 -11.78 -14.47 14.69
N ALA A 19 -12.92 -14.16 14.09
CA ALA A 19 -13.81 -13.07 14.43
C ALA A 19 -14.96 -13.57 15.31
N PRO A 20 -15.78 -12.69 15.93
CA PRO A 20 -16.92 -13.11 16.76
C PRO A 20 -17.98 -13.94 16.00
N ASP A 21 -18.02 -13.80 14.68
CA ASP A 21 -19.05 -14.32 13.79
C ASP A 21 -18.47 -15.11 12.59
N GLY A 22 -17.21 -15.55 12.67
CA GLY A 22 -16.61 -16.34 11.60
C GLY A 22 -15.10 -16.36 11.56
N LEU A 23 -14.57 -16.64 10.38
CA LEU A 23 -13.15 -16.71 10.07
C LEU A 23 -12.75 -15.53 9.15
N VAL A 24 -11.63 -14.92 9.48
CA VAL A 24 -11.04 -13.84 8.67
C VAL A 24 -9.67 -14.27 8.14
N VAL A 25 -9.44 -14.06 6.85
CA VAL A 25 -8.14 -14.24 6.22
C VAL A 25 -7.67 -12.87 5.71
N ILE A 26 -6.48 -12.46 6.11
CA ILE A 26 -5.92 -11.14 5.84
C ILE A 26 -4.67 -11.33 4.99
N ASP A 27 -4.60 -10.64 3.86
CA ASP A 27 -3.38 -10.52 3.08
C ASP A 27 -2.42 -9.55 3.77
N GLN A 28 -1.29 -10.07 4.28
CA GLN A 28 -0.32 -9.28 5.04
C GLN A 28 0.34 -8.18 4.21
N HIS A 29 0.55 -8.42 2.90
CA HIS A 29 1.12 -7.41 2.01
C HIS A 29 0.13 -6.26 1.77
N ALA A 30 -1.12 -6.58 1.42
CA ALA A 30 -2.15 -5.57 1.22
C ALA A 30 -2.46 -4.78 2.50
N ALA A 31 -2.37 -5.42 3.68
CA ALA A 31 -2.52 -4.77 4.97
C ALA A 31 -1.38 -3.77 5.23
N ASP A 32 -0.15 -4.18 4.98
CA ASP A 32 1.02 -3.32 5.20
C ASP A 32 1.10 -2.18 4.18
N GLU A 33 0.72 -2.42 2.92
CA GLU A 33 0.53 -1.35 1.92
C GLU A 33 -0.47 -0.30 2.41
N ARG A 34 -1.60 -0.70 2.99
CA ARG A 34 -2.61 0.22 3.53
C ARG A 34 -2.03 1.04 4.69
N VAL A 35 -1.36 0.41 5.63
CA VAL A 35 -0.75 1.08 6.77
C VAL A 35 0.32 2.08 6.32
N ASN A 36 1.19 1.69 5.40
CA ASN A 36 2.26 2.56 4.89
C ASN A 36 1.70 3.73 4.08
N TYR A 37 0.67 3.50 3.27
CA TYR A 37 -0.01 4.54 2.51
C TYR A 37 -0.61 5.62 3.43
N GLU A 38 -1.36 5.24 4.46
CA GLU A 38 -1.98 6.22 5.34
C GLU A 38 -0.94 7.00 6.15
N ARG A 39 0.14 6.35 6.59
CA ARG A 39 1.28 7.03 7.22
C ARG A 39 1.95 8.04 6.28
N LEU A 40 2.19 7.67 5.03
CA LEU A 40 2.74 8.59 4.05
C LEU A 40 1.76 9.74 3.80
N ARG A 41 0.48 9.45 3.59
CA ARG A 41 -0.57 10.47 3.38
C ARG A 41 -0.63 11.48 4.52
N GLU A 42 -0.54 11.04 5.78
CA GLU A 42 -0.46 11.93 6.93
C GLU A 42 0.81 12.81 6.90
N GLN A 43 1.97 12.22 6.59
CA GLN A 43 3.23 12.96 6.50
C GLN A 43 3.21 14.01 5.38
N PHE A 44 2.54 13.73 4.28
CA PHE A 44 2.41 14.63 3.13
C PHE A 44 1.19 15.57 3.19
N ALA A 45 0.33 15.46 4.21
CA ALA A 45 -0.81 16.36 4.40
C ALA A 45 -0.41 17.79 4.82
N GLY A 46 0.81 17.96 5.34
CA GLY A 46 1.37 19.23 5.81
C GLY A 46 2.35 19.88 4.83
N GLU A 47 3.19 20.78 5.37
CA GLU A 47 4.34 21.31 4.62
C GLU A 47 5.39 20.21 4.42
N VAL A 48 5.58 19.81 3.17
CA VAL A 48 6.57 18.81 2.82
C VAL A 48 7.96 19.45 2.79
N THR A 49 8.84 18.96 3.66
CA THR A 49 10.24 19.35 3.65
C THR A 49 11.02 18.48 2.68
N SER A 50 11.87 19.12 1.88
CA SER A 50 12.71 18.44 0.89
C SER A 50 14.17 18.52 1.26
N GLN A 51 14.91 17.46 1.00
CA GLN A 51 16.35 17.38 1.13
C GLN A 51 17.00 17.47 -0.25
N ALA A 52 17.92 18.43 -0.43
CA ALA A 52 18.73 18.50 -1.63
C ALA A 52 19.71 17.34 -1.69
N LEU A 53 19.83 16.72 -2.86
CA LEU A 53 20.86 15.72 -3.13
C LEU A 53 22.23 16.40 -3.24
N ALA A 54 23.28 15.76 -2.75
CA ALA A 54 24.65 16.29 -2.82
C ALA A 54 25.09 16.45 -4.30
N ASP A 55 24.76 15.46 -5.11
CA ASP A 55 24.91 15.48 -6.55
C ASP A 55 23.55 15.17 -7.19
N PRO A 56 23.12 15.91 -8.24
CA PRO A 56 21.92 15.58 -8.98
C PRO A 56 22.02 14.18 -9.60
N VAL A 57 20.89 13.46 -9.58
CA VAL A 57 20.82 12.12 -10.17
C VAL A 57 20.12 12.18 -11.52
N GLU A 58 20.80 11.67 -12.56
CA GLU A 58 20.21 11.55 -13.90
C GLU A 58 19.54 10.18 -14.06
N LEU A 59 18.30 10.21 -14.55
CA LEU A 59 17.50 9.03 -14.87
C LEU A 59 17.23 9.01 -16.37
N GLU A 60 17.59 7.92 -17.04
CA GLU A 60 17.15 7.67 -18.40
C GLU A 60 15.79 6.99 -18.41
N LEU A 61 14.82 7.61 -19.07
CA LEU A 61 13.44 7.18 -19.16
C LEU A 61 13.12 6.57 -20.53
N THR A 62 12.20 5.62 -20.57
CA THR A 62 11.53 5.22 -21.79
C THR A 62 10.63 6.36 -22.29
N ALA A 63 10.14 6.29 -23.53
CA ALA A 63 9.23 7.30 -24.07
C ALA A 63 7.92 7.40 -23.26
N GLY A 64 7.41 6.27 -22.74
CA GLY A 64 6.22 6.24 -21.88
C GLY A 64 6.46 6.90 -20.52
N GLU A 65 7.55 6.55 -19.84
CA GLU A 65 7.95 7.15 -18.57
C GLU A 65 8.20 8.65 -18.69
N ALA A 66 8.81 9.09 -19.80
CA ALA A 66 9.05 10.51 -20.08
C ALA A 66 7.74 11.30 -20.30
N ALA A 67 6.74 10.67 -20.91
CA ALA A 67 5.41 11.25 -21.03
C ALA A 67 4.73 11.33 -19.65
N ALA A 68 4.72 10.24 -18.88
CA ALA A 68 4.16 10.22 -17.53
C ALA A 68 4.83 11.24 -16.60
N PHE A 69 6.14 11.43 -16.71
CA PHE A 69 6.86 12.44 -15.94
C PHE A 69 6.28 13.85 -16.12
N GLU A 70 5.95 14.24 -17.36
CA GLU A 70 5.36 15.55 -17.59
C GLU A 70 3.96 15.67 -16.98
N ASP A 71 3.16 14.63 -17.08
CA ASP A 71 1.80 14.60 -16.52
C ASP A 71 1.82 14.62 -14.99
N TYR A 72 2.81 13.98 -14.36
CA TYR A 72 2.97 13.89 -12.92
C TYR A 72 3.87 14.97 -12.31
N ARG A 73 4.47 15.84 -13.11
CA ARG A 73 5.47 16.81 -12.63
C ARG A 73 4.97 17.69 -11.49
N GLU A 74 3.73 18.18 -11.56
CA GLU A 74 3.14 19.00 -10.49
C GLU A 74 2.87 18.19 -9.23
N ALA A 75 2.43 16.94 -9.37
CA ALA A 75 2.24 16.03 -8.25
C ALA A 75 3.58 15.69 -7.58
N LEU A 76 4.63 15.41 -8.33
CA LEU A 76 5.98 15.18 -7.82
C LEU A 76 6.49 16.38 -7.01
N VAL A 77 6.33 17.60 -7.55
CA VAL A 77 6.70 18.84 -6.83
C VAL A 77 5.90 18.98 -5.54
N ARG A 78 4.62 18.69 -5.55
CA ARG A 78 3.76 18.72 -4.35
C ARG A 78 4.24 17.73 -3.29
N LEU A 79 4.76 16.57 -3.69
CA LEU A 79 5.37 15.58 -2.80
C LEU A 79 6.83 15.93 -2.42
N GLY A 80 7.34 17.08 -2.81
CA GLY A 80 8.69 17.55 -2.45
C GLY A 80 9.81 16.98 -3.30
N LEU A 81 9.49 16.32 -4.42
CA LEU A 81 10.43 15.87 -5.43
C LEU A 81 10.74 17.01 -6.41
N SER A 82 11.99 17.48 -6.44
CA SER A 82 12.43 18.43 -7.46
C SER A 82 13.17 17.69 -8.56
N ALA A 83 12.48 17.53 -9.68
CA ALA A 83 13.01 16.90 -10.86
C ALA A 83 12.71 17.74 -12.11
N SER A 84 13.61 17.74 -13.08
CA SER A 84 13.44 18.48 -14.33
C SER A 84 14.05 17.73 -15.50
N ARG A 85 13.50 17.93 -16.70
CA ARG A 85 14.09 17.36 -17.92
C ARG A 85 15.44 18.00 -18.22
N SER A 86 16.46 17.17 -18.41
CA SER A 86 17.79 17.55 -18.90
C SER A 86 18.02 17.13 -20.36
N GLY A 87 17.16 16.25 -20.91
CA GLY A 87 17.20 15.76 -22.28
C GLY A 87 15.85 15.30 -22.79
N GLU A 88 15.81 14.68 -23.96
CA GLU A 88 14.57 14.18 -24.56
C GLU A 88 13.91 13.09 -23.70
N ARG A 89 14.73 12.22 -23.12
CA ARG A 89 14.31 11.13 -22.23
C ARG A 89 15.11 11.08 -20.93
N THR A 90 15.77 12.15 -20.59
CA THR A 90 16.60 12.25 -19.39
C THR A 90 15.98 13.23 -18.42
N VAL A 91 15.83 12.82 -17.16
CA VAL A 91 15.36 13.65 -16.06
C VAL A 91 16.44 13.74 -15.01
N GLU A 92 16.68 14.94 -14.52
CA GLU A 92 17.61 15.24 -13.43
C GLU A 92 16.83 15.48 -12.14
N VAL A 93 17.09 14.69 -11.11
CA VAL A 93 16.51 14.80 -9.76
C VAL A 93 17.47 15.56 -8.87
N ARG A 94 17.02 16.65 -8.23
CA ARG A 94 17.83 17.54 -7.39
C ARG A 94 17.48 17.51 -5.91
N SER A 95 16.23 17.19 -5.58
CA SER A 95 15.82 17.03 -4.20
C SER A 95 14.73 15.96 -4.06
N VAL A 96 14.67 15.38 -2.88
CA VAL A 96 13.70 14.35 -2.50
C VAL A 96 13.01 14.74 -1.19
N PRO A 97 11.80 14.25 -0.91
CA PRO A 97 11.15 14.46 0.38
C PRO A 97 12.02 13.92 1.50
N THR A 98 12.17 14.67 2.59
CA THR A 98 13.01 14.25 3.73
C THR A 98 12.53 12.92 4.33
N VAL A 99 11.22 12.69 4.35
CA VAL A 99 10.60 11.46 4.86
C VAL A 99 10.95 10.20 4.06
N LEU A 100 11.39 10.38 2.82
CA LEU A 100 11.80 9.30 1.91
C LEU A 100 13.30 9.31 1.61
N ALA A 101 14.06 10.25 2.16
CA ALA A 101 15.46 10.46 1.79
C ALA A 101 16.36 9.23 2.01
N ASP A 102 16.09 8.43 3.04
CA ASP A 102 16.83 7.21 3.34
C ASP A 102 16.38 5.99 2.50
N ALA A 103 15.17 6.03 1.94
CA ALA A 103 14.56 4.94 1.19
C ALA A 103 14.53 5.20 -0.32
N LEU A 104 14.72 6.45 -0.75
CA LEU A 104 14.59 6.86 -2.14
C LEU A 104 15.87 6.60 -2.92
N ASP A 105 15.86 5.48 -3.60
CA ASP A 105 16.78 5.11 -4.66
C ASP A 105 16.30 5.78 -5.97
N PRO A 106 17.19 6.24 -6.87
CA PRO A 106 16.82 6.72 -8.20
C PRO A 106 16.00 5.73 -9.02
N GLU A 107 16.24 4.43 -8.85
CA GLU A 107 15.46 3.38 -9.50
C GLU A 107 14.01 3.36 -9.01
N LEU A 108 13.77 3.69 -7.75
CA LEU A 108 12.42 3.80 -7.17
C LEU A 108 11.58 4.86 -7.91
N LEU A 109 12.12 6.05 -8.13
CA LEU A 109 11.40 7.09 -8.87
C LEU A 109 11.06 6.62 -10.30
N ARG A 110 11.97 5.93 -10.94
CA ARG A 110 11.74 5.35 -12.26
C ARG A 110 10.62 4.31 -12.23
N ASP A 111 10.63 3.43 -11.25
CA ASP A 111 9.59 2.39 -11.08
C ASP A 111 8.21 3.02 -10.82
N VAL A 112 8.16 4.07 -9.98
CA VAL A 112 6.92 4.83 -9.72
C VAL A 112 6.40 5.46 -11.01
N LEU A 113 7.26 6.10 -11.80
CA LEU A 113 6.87 6.67 -13.08
C LEU A 113 6.44 5.61 -14.11
N SER A 114 7.07 4.44 -14.09
CA SER A 114 6.68 3.31 -14.95
C SER A 114 5.29 2.79 -14.61
N ARG A 115 4.94 2.72 -13.33
CA ARG A 115 3.61 2.32 -12.87
C ARG A 115 2.56 3.39 -13.17
N ALA A 116 2.89 4.66 -12.99
CA ALA A 116 2.02 5.78 -13.31
C ALA A 116 1.55 5.79 -14.78
N THR A 117 2.32 5.21 -15.72
CA THR A 117 1.87 5.04 -17.12
C THR A 117 0.70 4.08 -17.27
N SER A 118 0.45 3.26 -16.24
CA SER A 118 -0.62 2.24 -16.23
C SER A 118 -1.85 2.68 -15.42
N GLY A 119 -1.78 3.83 -14.74
CA GLY A 119 -2.77 4.32 -13.77
C GLY A 119 -3.66 5.46 -14.28
N ALA A 120 -3.77 6.51 -13.50
CA ALA A 120 -4.65 7.64 -13.72
C ALA A 120 -4.42 8.37 -15.05
N GLY A 121 -5.49 8.89 -15.64
CA GLY A 121 -5.40 9.63 -16.91
C GLY A 121 -4.74 11.00 -16.75
N ALA A 122 -4.19 11.52 -17.85
CA ALA A 122 -3.57 12.86 -17.91
C ALA A 122 -4.52 14.01 -17.51
N ASP A 123 -5.83 13.76 -17.51
CA ASP A 123 -6.87 14.72 -17.16
C ASP A 123 -7.24 14.73 -15.66
N ASP A 124 -6.66 13.85 -14.84
CA ASP A 124 -6.97 13.78 -13.42
C ASP A 124 -6.39 14.97 -12.64
N PRO A 125 -7.05 15.41 -11.55
CA PRO A 125 -6.54 16.47 -10.68
C PRO A 125 -5.15 16.15 -10.12
N VAL A 126 -4.33 17.17 -9.86
CA VAL A 126 -2.98 17.01 -9.27
C VAL A 126 -3.03 16.25 -7.94
N GLU A 127 -4.09 16.47 -7.16
CA GLU A 127 -4.34 15.78 -5.91
C GLU A 127 -4.49 14.26 -6.11
N ALA A 128 -5.25 13.84 -7.11
CA ALA A 128 -5.45 12.43 -7.41
C ALA A 128 -4.14 11.78 -7.87
N ARG A 129 -3.37 12.45 -8.72
CA ARG A 129 -2.04 11.97 -9.15
C ARG A 129 -1.04 11.90 -8.01
N ALA A 130 -1.08 12.86 -7.07
CA ALA A 130 -0.23 12.79 -5.87
C ALA A 130 -0.62 11.61 -4.98
N ASP A 131 -1.90 11.31 -4.87
CA ASP A 131 -2.43 10.18 -4.12
C ASP A 131 -2.01 8.84 -4.75
N ASP A 132 -2.08 8.72 -6.08
CA ASP A 132 -1.58 7.55 -6.82
C ASP A 132 -0.08 7.33 -6.60
N LEU A 133 0.72 8.40 -6.63
CA LEU A 133 2.15 8.31 -6.35
C LEU A 133 2.43 7.86 -4.91
N LEU A 134 1.64 8.31 -3.93
CA LEU A 134 1.75 7.84 -2.55
C LEU A 134 1.36 6.38 -2.42
N ALA A 135 0.32 5.93 -3.14
CA ALA A 135 -0.07 4.53 -3.20
C ALA A 135 1.05 3.63 -3.74
N ASP A 136 1.69 4.06 -4.83
CA ASP A 136 2.84 3.35 -5.39
C ASP A 136 4.05 3.36 -4.44
N LEU A 137 4.36 4.51 -3.82
CA LEU A 137 5.44 4.63 -2.85
C LEU A 137 5.22 3.77 -1.61
N ALA A 138 3.98 3.54 -1.19
CA ALA A 138 3.65 2.69 -0.06
C ALA A 138 4.01 1.21 -0.27
N CYS A 139 4.08 0.75 -1.52
CA CYS A 139 4.45 -0.63 -1.83
C CYS A 139 5.90 -0.97 -1.48
N TYR A 140 6.82 0.02 -1.52
CA TYR A 140 8.26 -0.24 -1.37
C TYR A 140 8.69 -0.69 0.02
N PRO A 141 8.25 -0.06 1.13
CA PRO A 141 8.56 -0.52 2.47
C PRO A 141 7.71 -1.71 2.90
N SER A 142 6.71 -2.11 2.09
CA SER A 142 5.72 -3.09 2.51
C SER A 142 6.28 -4.51 2.53
N VAL A 143 5.83 -5.27 3.53
CA VAL A 143 6.16 -6.69 3.67
C VAL A 143 5.76 -7.43 2.40
N THR A 144 6.73 -8.10 1.79
CA THR A 144 6.46 -8.92 0.60
C THR A 144 5.80 -10.25 1.00
N GLY A 145 5.06 -10.86 0.07
CA GLY A 145 4.59 -12.23 0.24
C GLY A 145 5.74 -13.21 0.53
N ASN A 146 5.47 -14.33 1.17
CA ASN A 146 6.45 -15.31 1.68
C ASN A 146 7.39 -14.74 2.75
N THR A 147 6.93 -13.78 3.55
CA THR A 147 7.66 -13.27 4.71
C THR A 147 7.02 -13.80 5.99
N SER A 148 7.75 -14.66 6.71
CA SER A 148 7.30 -15.15 8.00
C SER A 148 7.37 -14.03 9.04
N LEU A 149 6.23 -13.65 9.59
CA LEU A 149 6.12 -12.66 10.63
C LEU A 149 6.13 -13.33 12.01
N SER A 150 6.78 -12.70 12.98
CA SER A 150 6.61 -13.09 14.38
C SER A 150 5.18 -12.80 14.85
N GLU A 151 4.72 -13.49 15.90
CA GLU A 151 3.40 -13.20 16.49
C GLU A 151 3.26 -11.74 16.91
N GLY A 152 4.31 -11.14 17.47
CA GLY A 152 4.35 -9.71 17.80
C GLY A 152 4.18 -8.82 16.57
N SER A 153 4.90 -9.11 15.48
CA SER A 153 4.80 -8.35 14.22
C SER A 153 3.40 -8.46 13.59
N VAL A 154 2.76 -9.62 13.68
CA VAL A 154 1.37 -9.79 13.23
C VAL A 154 0.42 -8.92 14.05
N LEU A 155 0.56 -8.90 15.38
CA LEU A 155 -0.29 -8.08 16.25
C LEU A 155 -0.07 -6.58 16.00
N ASP A 156 1.18 -6.16 15.80
CA ASP A 156 1.52 -4.76 15.48
C ASP A 156 0.91 -4.34 14.14
N LEU A 157 1.00 -5.19 13.11
CA LEU A 157 0.38 -4.96 11.80
C LEU A 157 -1.14 -4.83 11.91
N LEU A 158 -1.80 -5.76 12.62
CA LEU A 158 -3.25 -5.72 12.79
C LEU A 158 -3.71 -4.50 13.61
N SER A 159 -2.93 -4.09 14.62
CA SER A 159 -3.22 -2.87 15.37
C SER A 159 -3.11 -1.62 14.49
N ALA A 160 -2.04 -1.52 13.71
CA ALA A 160 -1.84 -0.40 12.79
C ALA A 160 -2.91 -0.36 11.68
N LEU A 161 -3.34 -1.53 11.21
CA LEU A 161 -4.41 -1.64 10.23
C LEU A 161 -5.78 -1.21 10.81
N ASP A 162 -6.04 -1.54 12.10
CA ASP A 162 -7.29 -1.13 12.77
C ASP A 162 -7.37 0.39 12.96
N ASP A 163 -6.23 1.07 13.07
CA ASP A 163 -6.14 2.53 13.16
C ASP A 163 -6.33 3.24 11.81
N CYS A 164 -6.28 2.53 10.68
CA CYS A 164 -6.48 3.09 9.35
C CYS A 164 -7.92 3.55 9.12
N GLU A 165 -8.10 4.62 8.30
CA GLU A 165 -9.43 5.09 7.86
C GLU A 165 -10.20 4.01 7.10
N ASN A 166 -9.49 3.24 6.25
CA ASN A 166 -10.08 2.14 5.48
C ASN A 166 -9.25 0.85 5.59
N PRO A 167 -9.45 0.03 6.62
CA PRO A 167 -8.70 -1.20 6.81
C PRO A 167 -9.09 -2.34 5.86
N TYR A 168 -10.08 -2.15 4.98
CA TYR A 168 -10.67 -3.22 4.17
C TYR A 168 -10.13 -3.31 2.76
N ALA A 169 -9.49 -2.24 2.25
CA ALA A 169 -8.92 -2.22 0.91
C ALA A 169 -7.51 -1.61 0.93
N CYS A 170 -6.58 -2.17 0.15
CA CYS A 170 -5.29 -1.54 -0.07
C CYS A 170 -5.43 -0.26 -0.92
N PRO A 171 -4.39 0.59 -1.03
CA PRO A 171 -4.46 1.81 -1.84
C PRO A 171 -4.89 1.57 -3.29
N HIS A 172 -4.54 0.43 -3.86
CA HIS A 172 -4.88 0.03 -5.22
C HIS A 172 -6.29 -0.60 -5.35
N GLY A 173 -7.10 -0.59 -4.28
CA GLY A 173 -8.47 -1.10 -4.28
C GLY A 173 -8.59 -2.62 -4.16
N ARG A 174 -7.51 -3.38 -3.90
CA ARG A 174 -7.59 -4.81 -3.63
C ARG A 174 -8.12 -5.05 -2.22
N PRO A 175 -8.92 -6.10 -1.98
CA PRO A 175 -9.35 -6.43 -0.64
C PRO A 175 -8.14 -6.78 0.25
N VAL A 176 -8.08 -6.20 1.45
CA VAL A 176 -7.09 -6.51 2.48
C VAL A 176 -7.47 -7.79 3.21
N LEU A 177 -8.76 -7.99 3.44
CA LEU A 177 -9.25 -9.16 4.15
C LEU A 177 -10.51 -9.74 3.48
N ILE A 178 -10.71 -11.03 3.68
CA ILE A 178 -11.95 -11.73 3.39
C ILE A 178 -12.52 -12.30 4.68
N HIS A 179 -13.83 -12.26 4.83
CA HIS A 179 -14.56 -12.81 5.95
C HIS A 179 -15.44 -13.97 5.45
N VAL A 180 -15.38 -15.09 6.16
CA VAL A 180 -16.22 -16.25 5.95
C VAL A 180 -17.01 -16.41 7.24
N ASP A 181 -18.31 -16.11 7.19
CA ASP A 181 -19.14 -16.18 8.38
C ASP A 181 -19.44 -17.63 8.81
N ASP A 182 -19.90 -17.78 10.05
CA ASP A 182 -20.17 -19.10 10.63
C ASP A 182 -21.26 -19.85 9.87
N ASP A 183 -22.27 -19.14 9.34
CA ASP A 183 -23.37 -19.77 8.59
C ASP A 183 -22.87 -20.30 7.26
N GLU A 184 -21.98 -19.56 6.55
CA GLU A 184 -21.32 -20.04 5.35
C GLU A 184 -20.44 -21.26 5.61
N LEU A 185 -19.71 -21.28 6.74
CA LEU A 185 -18.93 -22.45 7.14
C LEU A 185 -19.81 -23.65 7.41
N ASP A 186 -20.91 -23.47 8.16
CA ASP A 186 -21.84 -24.56 8.48
C ASP A 186 -22.54 -25.09 7.21
N GLU A 187 -22.93 -24.21 6.28
CA GLU A 187 -23.50 -24.60 4.97
C GLU A 187 -22.52 -25.42 4.15
N ARG A 188 -21.26 -24.96 4.03
CA ARG A 188 -20.23 -25.65 3.25
C ARG A 188 -19.87 -27.03 3.80
N PHE A 189 -20.04 -27.23 5.11
CA PHE A 189 -19.82 -28.53 5.78
C PHE A 189 -21.13 -29.31 5.98
N GLU A 190 -22.25 -28.88 5.37
CA GLU A 190 -23.56 -29.54 5.46
C GLU A 190 -23.97 -29.80 6.92
N ARG A 191 -23.73 -28.80 7.83
CA ARG A 191 -23.97 -28.96 9.27
C ARG A 191 -25.38 -28.64 9.72
N ASP A 192 -26.32 -28.45 8.82
CA ASP A 192 -27.73 -28.16 9.05
C ASP A 192 -28.61 -29.43 9.27
N TYR A 193 -27.98 -30.61 9.43
CA TYR A 193 -28.71 -31.87 9.64
C TYR A 193 -29.35 -31.94 11.02
N PRO A 194 -30.51 -32.64 11.16
CA PRO A 194 -31.25 -32.73 12.40
C PRO A 194 -30.42 -33.31 13.55
N GLY A 195 -30.29 -32.55 14.65
CA GLY A 195 -29.53 -32.89 15.83
C GLY A 195 -28.34 -31.99 16.17
N HIS A 196 -27.94 -31.09 15.29
CA HIS A 196 -26.88 -30.10 15.53
C HIS A 196 -27.37 -28.69 15.91
N ALA A 197 -28.67 -28.41 15.79
CA ALA A 197 -29.28 -27.12 16.12
C ALA A 197 -29.33 -26.85 17.64
N GLY A 198 -28.21 -26.99 18.37
CA GLY A 198 -28.27 -26.88 19.82
C GLY A 198 -27.00 -26.52 20.57
N ARG A 199 -25.99 -25.94 19.91
CA ARG A 199 -24.73 -25.53 20.58
C ARG A 199 -24.28 -24.12 20.25
N ARG A 200 -25.22 -23.19 20.15
CA ARG A 200 -24.91 -21.74 20.20
C ARG A 200 -25.58 -21.18 21.42
N GLU A 201 -24.95 -21.34 22.61
CA GLU A 201 -25.15 -20.52 23.80
C GLU A 201 -23.84 -19.84 24.15
#